data_91dfd9f3cc2ff71bc688b24069ea99e8
#
_entry.id   91dfd9f3cc2ff71bc688b24069ea99e8
#
_cell.length_a   1.000
_cell.length_b   1.000
_cell.length_c   1.000
_cell.angle_alpha   90.00
_cell.angle_beta   90.00
_cell.angle_gamma   90.00
#
_symmetry.space_group_name_H-M   'P 1'
#
loop_
_entity.id
_entity.type
_entity.pdbx_description
1 polymer ?
#
loop_
_entity_poly.entity_id
_entity_poly.type
_entity_poly.pdbx_seq_one_letter_code
_entity_poly.pdbx_strand_id
1 'polypeptide(L)'
;MPQTQIFLLTSILFSLFLACSEGDKNAGGSTEVENAVAITNKTIVGVSQKGPFINGSTVTLYELNFETQAQTGKSFIGQIEDDHGSFSISKIELTSQYALLNANGFYRNEISGNISASPIRLNAISDLSDRKNVNINLLTHLEYERAVWLTQTEDMTVKAAKKQAGQEIFKAFYADYDNENLEDLDLFGREEGDEILLAISIIMQVGRSEGEFSLALSDLANDIEKDGIWNDSIQKADFADNAFRANLSEIRFNIE
;
A
#
# COMPACT_ATOMS: atom_id res chain seq x y z
N MET A 1 19.69 12.39 92.36
CA MET A 1 18.77 11.24 92.47
C MET A 1 17.85 11.32 91.29
N PRO A 2 18.07 10.47 90.33
CA PRO A 2 17.01 10.12 89.47
C PRO A 2 16.94 8.66 89.11
N GLN A 3 15.77 8.23 88.84
CA GLN A 3 15.40 6.87 88.56
C GLN A 3 15.62 6.54 87.07
N THR A 4 16.29 5.42 86.93
CA THR A 4 16.47 4.71 85.68
C THR A 4 15.19 4.00 85.29
N GLN A 5 14.64 4.26 84.09
CA GLN A 5 13.61 3.42 83.51
C GLN A 5 14.16 2.74 82.28
N ILE A 6 14.17 1.41 82.37
CA ILE A 6 14.49 0.49 81.30
C ILE A 6 13.25 0.36 80.42
N PHE A 7 13.36 0.70 79.14
CA PHE A 7 12.32 0.38 78.17
C PHE A 7 12.77 -0.77 77.30
N LEU A 8 11.99 -1.83 77.36
CA LEU A 8 12.09 -3.03 76.55
C LEU A 8 11.89 -2.70 75.07
N LEU A 9 12.88 -3.00 74.23
CA LEU A 9 12.77 -2.95 72.80
C LEU A 9 12.10 -4.23 72.30
N THR A 10 10.80 -4.18 71.96
CA THR A 10 10.16 -5.23 71.19
C THR A 10 10.42 -4.96 69.70
N SER A 11 11.26 -5.79 69.15
CA SER A 11 11.53 -5.82 67.69
C SER A 11 10.33 -6.39 66.98
N ILE A 12 9.55 -5.53 66.29
CA ILE A 12 8.58 -5.95 65.31
C ILE A 12 9.27 -6.04 63.96
N LEU A 13 9.49 -7.27 63.54
CA LEU A 13 9.98 -7.60 62.22
C LEU A 13 8.85 -7.38 61.22
N PHE A 14 8.84 -6.21 60.57
CA PHE A 14 7.86 -5.88 59.49
C PHE A 14 8.43 -6.46 58.20
N SER A 15 7.97 -7.65 57.82
CA SER A 15 8.25 -8.27 56.53
C SER A 15 7.58 -7.44 55.44
N LEU A 16 8.37 -6.59 54.73
CA LEU A 16 7.96 -5.99 53.48
C LEU A 16 7.88 -7.09 52.42
N PHE A 17 6.70 -7.55 52.11
CA PHE A 17 6.45 -8.21 50.84
C PHE A 17 6.52 -7.13 49.75
N LEU A 18 7.62 -7.05 49.01
CA LEU A 18 7.64 -6.43 47.69
C LEU A 18 6.83 -7.34 46.80
N ALA A 19 5.55 -7.02 46.62
CA ALA A 19 4.80 -7.48 45.48
C ALA A 19 5.37 -6.75 44.26
N CYS A 20 6.24 -7.39 43.50
CA CYS A 20 6.47 -7.04 42.12
C CYS A 20 5.14 -7.24 41.39
N SER A 21 4.42 -6.16 41.19
CA SER A 21 3.40 -6.10 40.16
C SER A 21 4.16 -6.18 38.84
N GLU A 22 4.22 -7.37 38.25
CA GLU A 22 4.51 -7.52 36.84
C GLU A 22 3.36 -6.78 36.11
N GLY A 23 3.63 -5.55 35.75
CA GLY A 23 2.83 -4.85 34.79
C GLY A 23 2.88 -5.64 33.50
N ASP A 24 1.78 -6.25 33.13
CA ASP A 24 1.54 -6.78 31.80
C ASP A 24 1.86 -5.68 30.78
N LYS A 25 3.09 -5.69 30.31
CA LYS A 25 3.44 -5.08 29.04
C LYS A 25 2.95 -6.03 27.95
N ASN A 26 1.65 -6.09 27.75
CA ASN A 26 1.11 -6.48 26.47
C ASN A 26 1.45 -5.37 25.45
N ALA A 27 2.72 -5.24 25.12
CA ALA A 27 3.11 -4.82 23.81
C ALA A 27 2.69 -5.99 22.91
N GLY A 28 1.48 -5.93 22.38
CA GLY A 28 0.96 -6.89 21.42
C GLY A 28 1.69 -6.76 20.08
N GLY A 29 2.95 -7.14 20.06
CA GLY A 29 3.59 -7.61 18.86
C GLY A 29 3.31 -9.10 18.80
N SER A 30 2.33 -9.54 18.04
CA SER A 30 2.25 -10.93 17.63
C SER A 30 3.48 -11.18 16.76
N THR A 31 4.49 -11.82 17.32
CA THR A 31 5.51 -12.50 16.54
C THR A 31 4.89 -13.75 15.94
N GLU A 32 3.94 -13.57 15.03
CA GLU A 32 3.61 -14.61 14.09
C GLU A 32 4.84 -14.76 13.20
N VAL A 33 5.56 -15.85 13.40
CA VAL A 33 6.65 -16.21 12.50
C VAL A 33 5.99 -16.61 11.19
N GLU A 34 5.94 -15.67 10.26
CA GLU A 34 5.48 -15.93 8.91
C GLU A 34 6.44 -16.92 8.24
N ASN A 35 5.91 -17.90 7.53
CA ASN A 35 6.70 -18.87 6.78
C ASN A 35 6.43 -18.71 5.29
N ALA A 36 7.42 -19.03 4.46
CA ALA A 36 7.24 -19.07 3.02
C ALA A 36 6.15 -20.11 2.63
N VAL A 37 5.17 -19.66 1.86
CA VAL A 37 4.09 -20.49 1.32
C VAL A 37 4.28 -20.60 -0.19
N ALA A 38 4.51 -21.83 -0.68
CA ALA A 38 4.64 -22.05 -2.10
C ALA A 38 3.27 -21.93 -2.80
N ILE A 39 3.26 -21.28 -3.94
CA ILE A 39 2.07 -21.13 -4.80
C ILE A 39 2.18 -22.13 -5.94
N THR A 40 1.13 -22.90 -6.18
CA THR A 40 1.11 -23.94 -7.20
C THR A 40 -0.12 -23.81 -8.09
N ASN A 41 0.11 -23.77 -9.41
CA ASN A 41 -0.91 -23.72 -10.45
C ASN A 41 -2.01 -22.68 -10.19
N LYS A 42 -1.63 -21.54 -9.70
CA LYS A 42 -2.57 -20.45 -9.35
C LYS A 42 -2.90 -19.60 -10.58
N THR A 43 -4.11 -19.07 -10.59
CA THR A 43 -4.52 -18.01 -11.51
C THR A 43 -4.81 -16.75 -10.68
N ILE A 44 -4.24 -15.64 -11.10
CA ILE A 44 -4.51 -14.31 -10.56
C ILE A 44 -5.22 -13.50 -11.64
N VAL A 45 -6.29 -12.85 -11.25
CA VAL A 45 -7.04 -11.89 -12.07
C VAL A 45 -7.00 -10.53 -11.41
N GLY A 46 -7.36 -9.49 -12.15
CA GLY A 46 -7.47 -8.13 -11.61
C GLY A 46 -7.68 -7.12 -12.71
N VAL A 47 -7.66 -5.86 -12.34
CA VAL A 47 -7.70 -4.73 -13.25
C VAL A 47 -6.45 -3.86 -13.09
N SER A 48 -5.99 -3.24 -14.16
CA SER A 48 -4.90 -2.26 -14.11
C SER A 48 -5.44 -0.89 -14.52
N GLN A 49 -5.30 0.07 -13.61
CA GLN A 49 -6.02 1.34 -13.72
C GLN A 49 -5.21 2.53 -13.20
N LYS A 50 -4.95 3.48 -14.10
CA LYS A 50 -4.69 4.89 -13.88
C LYS A 50 -5.91 5.70 -14.34
N GLY A 51 -6.60 5.71 -15.26
CA GLY A 51 -7.70 5.16 -15.97
C GLY A 51 -7.39 3.71 -16.47
N PRO A 52 -8.41 3.07 -17.04
CA PRO A 52 -8.24 1.70 -17.46
C PRO A 52 -7.14 1.59 -18.51
N PHE A 53 -6.22 0.65 -18.29
CA PHE A 53 -5.21 0.33 -19.28
C PHE A 53 -5.85 -0.27 -20.52
N ILE A 54 -5.35 0.07 -21.71
CA ILE A 54 -5.91 -0.40 -22.97
C ILE A 54 -5.51 -1.86 -23.25
N ASN A 55 -6.37 -2.53 -24.00
CA ASN A 55 -6.14 -3.90 -24.49
C ASN A 55 -4.76 -4.05 -25.12
N GLY A 56 -4.05 -5.15 -24.79
CA GLY A 56 -2.69 -5.45 -25.23
C GLY A 56 -1.58 -4.85 -24.36
N SER A 57 -1.88 -3.99 -23.39
CA SER A 57 -0.92 -3.57 -22.37
C SER A 57 -0.44 -4.77 -21.56
N THR A 58 0.83 -4.75 -21.12
CA THR A 58 1.45 -5.91 -20.46
C THR A 58 1.30 -5.83 -18.95
N VAL A 59 0.97 -6.97 -18.33
CA VAL A 59 1.06 -7.17 -16.88
C VAL A 59 2.06 -8.29 -16.61
N THR A 60 3.10 -8.01 -15.83
CA THR A 60 4.11 -8.98 -15.42
C THR A 60 4.06 -9.20 -13.93
N LEU A 61 3.95 -10.46 -13.51
CA LEU A 61 4.08 -10.87 -12.14
C LEU A 61 5.50 -11.39 -11.91
N TYR A 62 6.22 -10.81 -10.97
CA TYR A 62 7.54 -11.24 -10.53
C TYR A 62 7.45 -11.90 -9.16
N GLU A 63 8.10 -13.06 -9.03
CA GLU A 63 8.28 -13.69 -7.72
C GLU A 63 9.22 -12.85 -6.86
N LEU A 64 8.83 -12.60 -5.61
CA LEU A 64 9.67 -11.97 -4.61
C LEU A 64 10.22 -13.02 -3.63
N ASN A 65 11.48 -12.86 -3.25
CA ASN A 65 12.09 -13.65 -2.18
C ASN A 65 11.34 -13.37 -0.86
N PHE A 66 11.07 -14.42 -0.10
CA PHE A 66 10.30 -14.32 1.13
C PHE A 66 10.94 -13.39 2.18
N GLU A 67 12.26 -13.47 2.35
CA GLU A 67 12.97 -12.74 3.41
C GLU A 67 13.37 -11.32 2.98
N THR A 68 13.74 -11.15 1.70
CA THR A 68 14.36 -9.90 1.24
C THR A 68 13.44 -9.05 0.35
N GLN A 69 12.30 -9.59 -0.08
CA GLN A 69 11.37 -9.01 -1.07
C GLN A 69 12.07 -8.61 -2.40
N ALA A 70 13.29 -9.06 -2.61
CA ALA A 70 13.98 -8.88 -3.89
C ALA A 70 13.39 -9.84 -4.95
N GLN A 71 13.40 -9.41 -6.20
CA GLN A 71 12.96 -10.26 -7.30
C GLN A 71 13.88 -11.47 -7.45
N THR A 72 13.31 -12.68 -7.56
CA THR A 72 14.07 -13.94 -7.74
C THR A 72 14.53 -14.17 -9.18
N GLY A 73 14.01 -13.40 -10.13
CA GLY A 73 14.20 -13.58 -11.57
C GLY A 73 13.11 -14.43 -12.23
N LYS A 74 12.21 -15.06 -11.46
CA LYS A 74 11.07 -15.80 -11.99
C LYS A 74 9.91 -14.85 -12.26
N SER A 75 9.26 -14.98 -13.43
CA SER A 75 8.16 -14.11 -13.82
C SER A 75 7.10 -14.82 -14.65
N PHE A 76 5.90 -14.26 -14.67
CA PHE A 76 4.76 -14.68 -15.46
C PHE A 76 4.14 -13.46 -16.13
N ILE A 77 3.67 -13.61 -17.36
CA ILE A 77 3.19 -12.49 -18.16
C ILE A 77 1.73 -12.72 -18.51
N GLY A 78 0.93 -11.68 -18.36
CA GLY A 78 -0.41 -11.54 -18.89
C GLY A 78 -0.53 -10.26 -19.71
N GLN A 79 -1.70 -10.05 -20.27
CA GLN A 79 -2.05 -8.84 -21.02
C GLN A 79 -3.39 -8.33 -20.57
N ILE A 80 -3.61 -7.04 -20.76
CA ILE A 80 -4.94 -6.44 -20.60
C ILE A 80 -5.83 -6.97 -21.73
N GLU A 81 -7.03 -7.45 -21.37
CA GLU A 81 -7.93 -8.18 -22.23
C GLU A 81 -9.14 -7.34 -22.70
N ASP A 82 -9.45 -6.25 -22.00
CA ASP A 82 -10.62 -5.41 -22.27
C ASP A 82 -10.40 -3.92 -21.95
N ASP A 83 -11.43 -3.11 -22.18
CA ASP A 83 -11.41 -1.66 -21.97
C ASP A 83 -11.60 -1.24 -20.50
N HIS A 84 -11.82 -2.18 -19.58
CA HIS A 84 -11.83 -1.96 -18.13
C HIS A 84 -10.45 -2.13 -17.51
N GLY A 85 -9.47 -2.60 -18.29
CA GLY A 85 -8.11 -2.89 -17.81
C GLY A 85 -7.99 -4.29 -17.18
N SER A 86 -8.91 -5.19 -17.47
CA SER A 86 -8.92 -6.56 -16.90
C SER A 86 -7.75 -7.38 -17.44
N PHE A 87 -7.17 -8.20 -16.56
CA PHE A 87 -6.10 -9.14 -16.93
C PHE A 87 -6.25 -10.48 -16.20
N SER A 88 -5.62 -11.51 -16.78
CA SER A 88 -5.49 -12.82 -16.16
C SER A 88 -4.09 -13.38 -16.36
N ILE A 89 -3.47 -13.88 -15.29
CA ILE A 89 -2.20 -14.60 -15.34
C ILE A 89 -2.42 -15.99 -14.74
N SER A 90 -2.26 -17.03 -15.51
CA SER A 90 -2.51 -18.42 -15.10
C SER A 90 -1.24 -19.25 -14.98
N LYS A 91 -1.37 -20.44 -14.36
CA LYS A 91 -0.26 -21.39 -14.16
C LYS A 91 0.92 -20.77 -13.39
N ILE A 92 0.61 -19.93 -12.43
CA ILE A 92 1.61 -19.31 -11.55
C ILE A 92 2.12 -20.37 -10.57
N GLU A 93 3.45 -20.47 -10.49
CA GLU A 93 4.15 -21.33 -9.56
C GLU A 93 5.27 -20.54 -8.90
N LEU A 94 5.18 -20.32 -7.58
CA LEU A 94 6.15 -19.56 -6.81
C LEU A 94 6.65 -20.40 -5.64
N THR A 95 7.86 -20.10 -5.17
CA THR A 95 8.43 -20.67 -3.94
C THR A 95 8.08 -19.85 -2.70
N SER A 96 7.62 -18.62 -2.90
CA SER A 96 7.15 -17.68 -1.90
C SER A 96 5.77 -17.16 -2.31
N GLN A 97 4.93 -16.80 -1.35
CA GLN A 97 3.63 -16.19 -1.60
C GLN A 97 3.70 -14.75 -2.10
N TYR A 98 4.84 -14.09 -1.97
CA TYR A 98 4.97 -12.67 -2.30
C TYR A 98 5.28 -12.45 -3.77
N ALA A 99 4.55 -11.53 -4.37
CA ALA A 99 4.71 -11.15 -5.77
C ALA A 99 4.65 -9.63 -5.95
N LEU A 100 5.42 -9.15 -6.92
CA LEU A 100 5.28 -7.82 -7.49
C LEU A 100 4.55 -7.94 -8.82
N LEU A 101 3.40 -7.31 -8.95
CA LEU A 101 2.71 -7.14 -10.22
C LEU A 101 3.10 -5.78 -10.80
N ASN A 102 3.47 -5.77 -12.07
CA ASN A 102 3.84 -4.58 -12.80
C ASN A 102 3.01 -4.47 -14.07
N ALA A 103 2.20 -3.43 -14.17
CA ALA A 103 1.49 -3.09 -15.39
C ALA A 103 2.26 -2.01 -16.14
N ASN A 104 2.39 -2.17 -17.46
CA ASN A 104 3.06 -1.20 -18.33
C ASN A 104 2.29 -1.05 -19.63
N GLY A 105 1.82 0.16 -19.92
CA GLY A 105 1.05 0.41 -21.13
C GLY A 105 0.40 1.79 -21.18
N PHE A 106 -0.37 1.99 -22.23
CA PHE A 106 -1.21 3.17 -22.38
C PHE A 106 -2.51 2.96 -21.62
N TYR A 107 -3.19 4.04 -21.28
CA TYR A 107 -4.44 4.02 -20.53
C TYR A 107 -5.42 5.06 -21.08
N ARG A 108 -6.70 4.91 -20.79
CA ARG A 108 -7.70 5.93 -21.08
C ARG A 108 -7.64 7.02 -19.99
N ASN A 109 -7.29 8.23 -20.39
CA ASN A 109 -7.15 9.35 -19.47
C ASN A 109 -8.53 9.80 -18.98
N GLU A 110 -8.76 9.83 -17.68
CA GLU A 110 -10.06 10.12 -17.05
C GLU A 110 -10.52 11.56 -17.30
N ILE A 111 -9.57 12.48 -17.51
CA ILE A 111 -9.88 13.91 -17.73
C ILE A 111 -10.36 14.15 -19.16
N SER A 112 -9.70 13.53 -20.13
CA SER A 112 -9.95 13.81 -21.57
C SER A 112 -10.77 12.74 -22.28
N GLY A 113 -10.90 11.54 -21.71
CA GLY A 113 -11.50 10.38 -22.37
C GLY A 113 -10.64 9.79 -23.49
N ASN A 114 -9.48 10.37 -23.80
CA ASN A 114 -8.59 9.91 -24.85
C ASN A 114 -7.56 8.87 -24.32
N ILE A 115 -6.97 8.13 -25.25
CA ILE A 115 -5.81 7.30 -24.91
C ILE A 115 -4.63 8.23 -24.59
N SER A 116 -3.90 7.91 -23.51
CA SER A 116 -2.72 8.65 -23.08
C SER A 116 -1.66 8.75 -24.20
N ALA A 117 -0.95 9.87 -24.26
CA ALA A 117 0.09 10.08 -25.27
C ALA A 117 1.39 9.30 -24.97
N SER A 118 1.57 8.87 -23.70
CA SER A 118 2.69 8.04 -23.26
C SER A 118 2.24 6.90 -22.36
N PRO A 119 2.97 5.77 -22.35
CA PRO A 119 2.68 4.69 -21.42
C PRO A 119 3.05 5.08 -19.98
N ILE A 120 2.38 4.44 -19.03
CA ILE A 120 2.73 4.51 -17.61
C ILE A 120 3.05 3.11 -17.07
N ARG A 121 3.84 3.08 -16.00
CA ARG A 121 4.12 1.87 -15.23
C ARG A 121 3.52 2.01 -13.84
N LEU A 122 2.73 1.01 -13.44
CA LEU A 122 2.18 0.90 -12.08
C LEU A 122 2.60 -0.42 -11.44
N ASN A 123 2.77 -0.42 -10.14
CA ASN A 123 3.20 -1.55 -9.33
C ASN A 123 2.14 -1.92 -8.29
N ALA A 124 2.11 -3.19 -7.90
CA ALA A 124 1.40 -3.66 -6.72
C ALA A 124 2.19 -4.81 -6.08
N ILE A 125 2.51 -4.72 -4.79
CA ILE A 125 3.04 -5.84 -4.02
C ILE A 125 1.88 -6.58 -3.38
N SER A 126 1.87 -7.92 -3.43
CA SER A 126 0.76 -8.71 -2.91
C SER A 126 1.21 -10.03 -2.30
N ASP A 127 0.50 -10.46 -1.26
CA ASP A 127 0.55 -11.82 -0.74
C ASP A 127 -0.51 -12.66 -1.48
N LEU A 128 -0.04 -13.64 -2.23
CA LEU A 128 -0.88 -14.51 -3.06
C LEU A 128 -1.33 -15.79 -2.34
N SER A 129 -1.03 -16.00 -1.06
CA SER A 129 -1.42 -17.21 -0.33
C SER A 129 -2.93 -17.46 -0.43
N ASP A 130 -3.73 -16.48 -0.08
CA ASP A 130 -5.20 -16.56 -0.07
C ASP A 130 -5.88 -15.69 -1.13
N ARG A 131 -5.13 -14.84 -1.84
CA ARG A 131 -5.64 -13.88 -2.79
C ARG A 131 -5.72 -14.44 -4.21
N LYS A 132 -6.80 -14.14 -4.92
CA LYS A 132 -6.99 -14.47 -6.34
C LYS A 132 -7.19 -13.24 -7.21
N ASN A 133 -7.58 -12.12 -6.62
CA ASN A 133 -7.74 -10.83 -7.29
C ASN A 133 -6.68 -9.85 -6.79
N VAL A 134 -5.98 -9.18 -7.71
CA VAL A 134 -5.02 -8.14 -7.41
C VAL A 134 -5.20 -7.01 -8.42
N ASN A 135 -5.78 -5.90 -7.98
CA ASN A 135 -5.86 -4.71 -8.81
C ASN A 135 -4.55 -3.91 -8.72
N ILE A 136 -4.15 -3.35 -9.84
CA ILE A 136 -2.95 -2.51 -9.96
C ILE A 136 -3.43 -1.09 -10.24
N ASN A 137 -3.26 -0.19 -9.28
CA ASN A 137 -3.75 1.17 -9.37
C ASN A 137 -2.71 2.19 -8.84
N LEU A 138 -3.08 3.46 -8.86
CA LEU A 138 -2.22 4.54 -8.40
C LEU A 138 -1.78 4.37 -6.94
N LEU A 139 -2.69 3.95 -6.06
CA LEU A 139 -2.40 3.82 -4.63
C LEU A 139 -1.51 2.61 -4.36
N THR A 140 -1.72 1.48 -5.06
CA THR A 140 -0.82 0.32 -4.94
C THR A 140 0.59 0.64 -5.46
N HIS A 141 0.71 1.56 -6.43
CA HIS A 141 2.02 2.00 -6.91
C HIS A 141 2.78 2.81 -5.85
N LEU A 142 2.09 3.72 -5.15
CA LEU A 142 2.67 4.47 -4.04
C LEU A 142 2.98 3.58 -2.83
N GLU A 143 2.14 2.58 -2.56
CA GLU A 143 2.33 1.61 -1.48
C GLU A 143 3.60 0.77 -1.65
N TYR A 144 3.94 0.40 -2.87
CA TYR A 144 4.98 -0.59 -3.15
C TYR A 144 6.34 -0.26 -2.54
N GLU A 145 6.91 0.91 -2.87
CA GLU A 145 8.24 1.29 -2.38
C GLU A 145 8.24 1.46 -0.85
N ARG A 146 7.19 2.06 -0.29
CA ARG A 146 7.03 2.23 1.16
C ARG A 146 6.94 0.89 1.88
N ALA A 147 6.13 -0.05 1.38
CA ALA A 147 5.98 -1.38 1.97
C ALA A 147 7.30 -2.17 1.94
N VAL A 148 8.03 -2.11 0.82
CA VAL A 148 9.35 -2.73 0.69
C VAL A 148 10.35 -2.11 1.68
N TRP A 149 10.37 -0.79 1.82
CA TRP A 149 11.25 -0.13 2.78
C TRP A 149 10.94 -0.57 4.23
N LEU A 150 9.67 -0.63 4.61
CA LEU A 150 9.23 -1.07 5.94
C LEU A 150 9.63 -2.52 6.24
N THR A 151 9.51 -3.42 5.26
CA THR A 151 9.92 -4.82 5.43
C THR A 151 11.44 -4.95 5.59
N GLN A 152 12.22 -4.20 4.82
CA GLN A 152 13.68 -4.33 4.78
C GLN A 152 14.39 -3.56 5.91
N THR A 153 13.77 -2.49 6.43
CA THR A 153 14.43 -1.58 7.38
C THR A 153 13.84 -1.69 8.79
N GLU A 154 12.53 -1.93 8.90
CA GLU A 154 11.83 -2.01 10.18
C GLU A 154 11.45 -3.45 10.57
N ASP A 155 11.91 -4.45 9.80
CA ASP A 155 11.67 -5.88 10.03
C ASP A 155 10.18 -6.23 10.16
N MET A 156 9.34 -5.53 9.39
CA MET A 156 7.90 -5.76 9.38
C MET A 156 7.53 -6.92 8.45
N THR A 157 6.46 -7.65 8.78
CA THR A 157 5.84 -8.56 7.80
C THR A 157 5.27 -7.78 6.63
N VAL A 158 5.20 -8.38 5.44
CA VAL A 158 4.63 -7.72 4.24
C VAL A 158 3.20 -7.23 4.52
N LYS A 159 2.39 -8.02 5.23
CA LYS A 159 1.03 -7.64 5.61
C LYS A 159 1.00 -6.38 6.49
N ALA A 160 1.83 -6.32 7.52
CA ALA A 160 1.90 -5.17 8.42
C ALA A 160 2.45 -3.92 7.70
N ALA A 161 3.47 -4.10 6.86
CA ALA A 161 4.07 -3.04 6.06
C ALA A 161 3.06 -2.43 5.07
N LYS A 162 2.30 -3.26 4.35
CA LYS A 162 1.23 -2.81 3.45
C LYS A 162 0.14 -2.04 4.19
N LYS A 163 -0.32 -2.58 5.32
CA LYS A 163 -1.33 -1.88 6.14
C LYS A 163 -0.85 -0.49 6.56
N GLN A 164 0.37 -0.39 7.07
CA GLN A 164 0.94 0.90 7.47
C GLN A 164 1.11 1.83 6.28
N ALA A 165 1.69 1.37 5.17
CA ALA A 165 1.88 2.17 3.97
C ALA A 165 0.55 2.69 3.41
N GLY A 166 -0.50 1.86 3.38
CA GLY A 166 -1.85 2.26 2.95
C GLY A 166 -2.44 3.38 3.81
N GLN A 167 -2.33 3.27 5.14
CA GLN A 167 -2.78 4.31 6.07
C GLN A 167 -2.00 5.62 5.90
N GLU A 168 -0.67 5.54 5.72
CA GLU A 168 0.18 6.70 5.47
C GLU A 168 -0.17 7.40 4.15
N ILE A 169 -0.48 6.63 3.09
CA ILE A 169 -0.92 7.16 1.79
C ILE A 169 -2.27 7.88 1.91
N PHE A 170 -3.29 7.28 2.50
CA PHE A 170 -4.57 7.95 2.70
C PHE A 170 -4.41 9.23 3.49
N LYS A 171 -3.61 9.22 4.55
CA LYS A 171 -3.30 10.40 5.35
C LYS A 171 -2.57 11.48 4.53
N ALA A 172 -1.66 11.11 3.64
CA ALA A 172 -0.97 12.05 2.75
C ALA A 172 -1.94 12.81 1.85
N PHE A 173 -3.01 12.15 1.40
CA PHE A 173 -4.08 12.76 0.61
C PHE A 173 -5.26 13.31 1.43
N TYR A 174 -5.10 13.43 2.74
CA TYR A 174 -6.13 13.94 3.65
C TYR A 174 -7.43 13.10 3.66
N ALA A 175 -7.36 11.83 3.26
CA ALA A 175 -8.46 10.90 3.33
C ALA A 175 -8.46 10.18 4.69
N ASP A 176 -9.60 10.21 5.38
CA ASP A 176 -9.83 9.46 6.62
C ASP A 176 -10.52 8.14 6.25
N TYR A 177 -9.72 7.19 5.78
CA TYR A 177 -10.20 5.90 5.32
C TYR A 177 -9.25 4.79 5.78
N ASP A 178 -9.79 3.79 6.43
CA ASP A 178 -9.04 2.63 6.95
C ASP A 178 -9.32 1.40 6.06
N ASN A 179 -8.53 1.25 5.02
CA ASN A 179 -8.52 0.04 4.20
C ASN A 179 -7.16 -0.63 4.29
N GLU A 180 -7.18 -1.93 4.50
CA GLU A 180 -5.95 -2.73 4.64
C GLU A 180 -5.37 -3.18 3.29
N ASN A 181 -6.15 -3.12 2.19
CA ASN A 181 -5.77 -3.71 0.90
C ASN A 181 -6.08 -2.78 -0.27
N LEU A 182 -5.11 -1.98 -0.67
CA LEU A 182 -5.25 -1.05 -1.81
C LEU A 182 -5.44 -1.78 -3.15
N GLU A 183 -5.04 -3.06 -3.22
CA GLU A 183 -5.26 -3.93 -4.37
C GLU A 183 -6.70 -4.46 -4.52
N ASP A 184 -7.62 -4.09 -3.64
CA ASP A 184 -9.05 -4.38 -3.80
C ASP A 184 -9.82 -3.22 -4.45
N LEU A 185 -9.21 -2.02 -4.50
CA LEU A 185 -9.85 -0.82 -5.02
C LEU A 185 -9.93 -0.82 -6.56
N ASP A 186 -11.07 -0.35 -7.08
CA ASP A 186 -11.40 -0.31 -8.50
C ASP A 186 -11.96 1.05 -8.90
N LEU A 187 -11.43 1.70 -9.94
CA LEU A 187 -11.91 3.00 -10.43
C LEU A 187 -13.39 2.99 -10.87
N PHE A 188 -13.92 1.84 -11.27
CA PHE A 188 -15.33 1.66 -11.64
C PHE A 188 -16.21 1.27 -10.44
N GLY A 189 -15.61 0.97 -9.30
CA GLY A 189 -16.31 0.65 -8.08
C GLY A 189 -17.11 1.85 -7.51
N ARG A 190 -17.89 1.58 -6.47
CA ARG A 190 -18.77 2.59 -5.84
C ARG A 190 -18.69 2.59 -4.33
N GLU A 191 -17.77 1.81 -3.79
CA GLU A 191 -17.45 1.86 -2.37
C GLU A 191 -16.60 3.10 -2.09
N GLU A 192 -16.59 3.55 -0.84
CA GLU A 192 -15.89 4.77 -0.44
C GLU A 192 -14.41 4.80 -0.87
N GLY A 193 -13.71 3.67 -0.73
CA GLY A 193 -12.31 3.54 -1.16
C GLY A 193 -12.12 3.71 -2.66
N ASP A 194 -13.05 3.20 -3.48
CA ASP A 194 -13.03 3.32 -4.93
C ASP A 194 -13.21 4.79 -5.35
N GLU A 195 -14.14 5.49 -4.68
CA GLU A 195 -14.37 6.92 -4.93
C GLU A 195 -13.15 7.77 -4.53
N ILE A 196 -12.47 7.42 -3.44
CA ILE A 196 -11.22 8.07 -3.02
C ILE A 196 -10.12 7.81 -4.04
N LEU A 197 -9.93 6.56 -4.50
CA LEU A 197 -8.96 6.22 -5.55
C LEU A 197 -9.21 7.06 -6.81
N LEU A 198 -10.47 7.13 -7.28
CA LEU A 198 -10.83 7.91 -8.46
C LEU A 198 -10.53 9.40 -8.25
N ALA A 199 -10.91 9.96 -7.10
CA ALA A 199 -10.67 11.37 -6.78
C ALA A 199 -9.17 11.71 -6.77
N ILE A 200 -8.35 10.90 -6.11
CA ILE A 200 -6.88 11.08 -6.08
C ILE A 200 -6.31 10.99 -7.50
N SER A 201 -6.72 9.98 -8.28
CA SER A 201 -6.25 9.78 -9.65
C SER A 201 -6.53 11.01 -10.53
N ILE A 202 -7.73 11.58 -10.43
CA ILE A 202 -8.12 12.78 -11.16
C ILE A 202 -7.30 13.99 -10.72
N ILE A 203 -7.27 14.29 -9.42
CA ILE A 203 -6.62 15.49 -8.88
C ILE A 203 -5.12 15.47 -9.21
N MET A 204 -4.49 14.32 -9.15
CA MET A 204 -3.09 14.15 -9.54
C MET A 204 -2.84 14.43 -11.03
N GLN A 205 -3.83 14.16 -11.92
CA GLN A 205 -3.70 14.33 -13.37
C GLN A 205 -4.10 15.73 -13.85
N VAL A 206 -5.09 16.39 -13.21
CA VAL A 206 -5.61 17.70 -13.66
C VAL A 206 -4.46 18.69 -13.84
N GLY A 207 -4.45 19.36 -15.02
CA GLY A 207 -3.48 20.37 -15.36
C GLY A 207 -2.09 19.85 -15.70
N ARG A 208 -1.89 18.53 -15.77
CA ARG A 208 -0.61 17.89 -16.12
C ARG A 208 -0.73 17.09 -17.42
N SER A 209 0.29 17.17 -18.23
CA SER A 209 0.54 16.18 -19.28
C SER A 209 0.85 14.80 -18.63
N GLU A 210 0.76 13.71 -19.41
CA GLU A 210 1.09 12.37 -18.92
C GLU A 210 2.54 12.25 -18.42
N GLY A 211 3.48 12.98 -19.04
CA GLY A 211 4.86 13.02 -18.60
C GLY A 211 5.04 13.72 -17.26
N GLU A 212 4.39 14.89 -17.08
CA GLU A 212 4.39 15.62 -15.82
C GLU A 212 3.69 14.85 -14.71
N PHE A 213 2.61 14.14 -15.04
CA PHE A 213 1.93 13.25 -14.11
C PHE A 213 2.85 12.10 -13.67
N SER A 214 3.51 11.42 -14.62
CA SER A 214 4.42 10.31 -14.29
C SER A 214 5.59 10.78 -13.41
N LEU A 215 6.12 11.98 -13.67
CA LEU A 215 7.16 12.58 -12.83
C LEU A 215 6.62 12.88 -11.43
N ALA A 216 5.48 13.55 -11.32
CA ALA A 216 4.87 13.88 -10.03
C ALA A 216 4.54 12.63 -9.20
N LEU A 217 4.10 11.54 -9.85
CA LEU A 217 3.84 10.25 -9.19
C LEU A 217 5.14 9.62 -8.66
N SER A 218 6.20 9.65 -9.47
CA SER A 218 7.51 9.11 -9.06
C SER A 218 8.12 9.93 -7.92
N ASP A 219 8.04 11.26 -7.99
CA ASP A 219 8.55 12.15 -6.94
C ASP A 219 7.80 11.91 -5.62
N LEU A 220 6.47 11.76 -5.68
CA LEU A 220 5.67 11.44 -4.51
C LEU A 220 6.01 10.06 -3.92
N ALA A 221 6.16 9.03 -4.76
CA ALA A 221 6.56 7.70 -4.31
C ALA A 221 7.91 7.74 -3.57
N ASN A 222 8.89 8.46 -4.12
CA ASN A 222 10.20 8.64 -3.49
C ASN A 222 10.13 9.45 -2.18
N ASP A 223 9.24 10.45 -2.11
CA ASP A 223 9.09 11.30 -0.93
C ASP A 223 8.53 10.51 0.27
N ILE A 224 7.53 9.65 0.04
CA ILE A 224 6.90 8.85 1.09
C ILE A 224 7.64 7.54 1.41
N GLU A 225 8.58 7.08 0.58
CA GLU A 225 9.27 5.79 0.71
C GLU A 225 9.82 5.55 2.12
N LYS A 226 10.50 6.53 2.71
CA LYS A 226 11.30 6.33 3.94
C LYS A 226 10.56 6.64 5.23
N ASP A 227 9.72 7.65 5.24
CA ASP A 227 9.05 8.11 6.46
C ASP A 227 7.51 8.09 6.40
N GLY A 228 6.94 7.74 5.23
CA GLY A 228 5.49 7.68 5.05
C GLY A 228 4.82 9.06 5.00
N ILE A 229 5.60 10.14 4.84
CA ILE A 229 5.11 11.52 4.88
C ILE A 229 5.32 12.18 3.53
N TRP A 230 4.26 12.71 2.95
CA TRP A 230 4.39 13.60 1.82
C TRP A 230 4.94 14.96 2.27
N ASN A 231 6.22 15.23 2.06
CA ASN A 231 6.91 16.43 2.55
C ASN A 231 6.89 17.59 1.54
N ASP A 232 6.77 17.31 0.23
CA ASP A 232 6.81 18.33 -0.82
C ASP A 232 5.61 19.29 -0.73
N SER A 233 5.86 20.48 -0.16
CA SER A 233 4.83 21.51 0.02
C SER A 233 4.35 22.12 -1.30
N ILE A 234 5.15 22.09 -2.36
CA ILE A 234 4.77 22.61 -3.69
C ILE A 234 3.81 21.63 -4.33
N GLN A 235 4.13 20.33 -4.35
CA GLN A 235 3.23 19.30 -4.86
C GLN A 235 1.91 19.26 -4.08
N LYS A 236 1.93 19.43 -2.77
CA LYS A 236 0.72 19.53 -1.93
C LYS A 236 -0.15 20.72 -2.32
N ALA A 237 0.45 21.88 -2.54
CA ALA A 237 -0.28 23.07 -2.97
C ALA A 237 -0.90 22.86 -4.36
N ASP A 238 -0.14 22.29 -5.30
CA ASP A 238 -0.64 21.96 -6.65
C ASP A 238 -1.79 20.94 -6.59
N PHE A 239 -1.70 19.94 -5.73
CA PHE A 239 -2.78 18.97 -5.52
C PHE A 239 -4.05 19.65 -5.01
N ALA A 240 -3.93 20.52 -4.01
CA ALA A 240 -5.06 21.28 -3.48
C ALA A 240 -5.70 22.19 -4.53
N ASP A 241 -4.88 22.92 -5.32
CA ASP A 241 -5.36 23.76 -6.40
C ASP A 241 -6.04 22.98 -7.51
N ASN A 242 -5.54 21.80 -7.84
CA ASN A 242 -6.12 20.90 -8.84
C ASN A 242 -7.46 20.33 -8.40
N ALA A 243 -7.68 20.10 -7.11
CA ALA A 243 -8.99 19.69 -6.59
C ALA A 243 -10.10 20.70 -6.92
N PHE A 244 -9.78 22.01 -6.92
CA PHE A 244 -10.73 23.07 -7.33
C PHE A 244 -10.91 23.17 -8.85
N ARG A 245 -9.95 22.68 -9.64
CA ARG A 245 -10.00 22.74 -11.12
C ARG A 245 -10.69 21.52 -11.75
N ALA A 246 -10.82 20.44 -11.00
CA ALA A 246 -11.36 19.18 -11.49
C ALA A 246 -12.84 19.32 -11.89
N ASN A 247 -13.17 19.03 -13.15
CA ASN A 247 -14.55 18.96 -13.62
C ASN A 247 -15.12 17.55 -13.42
N LEU A 248 -15.67 17.29 -12.23
CA LEU A 248 -16.14 15.98 -11.84
C LEU A 248 -17.34 15.47 -12.67
N SER A 249 -18.09 16.37 -13.35
CA SER A 249 -19.31 15.99 -14.08
C SER A 249 -19.06 15.18 -15.35
N GLU A 250 -17.86 15.27 -15.94
CA GLU A 250 -17.52 14.58 -17.20
C GLU A 250 -16.69 13.31 -16.98
N ILE A 251 -16.11 13.14 -15.80
CA ILE A 251 -15.06 12.14 -15.57
C ILE A 251 -15.56 10.71 -15.67
N ARG A 252 -16.69 10.37 -15.03
CA ARG A 252 -17.26 9.02 -15.17
C ARG A 252 -17.61 8.71 -16.61
N PHE A 253 -18.18 9.67 -17.34
CA PHE A 253 -18.48 9.51 -18.75
C PHE A 253 -17.23 9.24 -19.62
N ASN A 254 -16.09 9.78 -19.22
CA ASN A 254 -14.83 9.59 -19.95
C ASN A 254 -14.22 8.20 -19.78
N ILE A 255 -14.51 7.50 -18.70
CA ILE A 255 -13.94 6.16 -18.41
C ILE A 255 -14.95 5.02 -18.64
N GLU A 256 -16.25 5.24 -18.56
CA GLU A 256 -17.32 4.30 -18.91
C GLU A 256 -17.56 4.23 -20.43
#